data_fae5bd0499c8db851e4339298b6b8dd1
#
_entry.id   fae5bd0499c8db851e4339298b6b8dd1
#
_cell.length_a   1.000
_cell.length_b   1.000
_cell.length_c   1.000
_cell.angle_alpha   90.00
_cell.angle_beta   90.00
_cell.angle_gamma   90.00
#
_symmetry.space_group_name_H-M   'P 1'
#
loop_
_entity.id
_entity.type
_entity.pdbx_description
1 polymer ?
#
loop_
_entity_poly.entity_id
_entity_poly.type
_entity_poly.pdbx_seq_one_letter_code
_entity_poly.pdbx_strand_id
1 'polypeptide(L)'
;MAKYKYFNTNWHDTMLRDAAPQYRTNLSVSGGNARARYYVSFSYLRQEGLFDTKWTEWNEGYSTQEVLNRYNLRSNIDIDVNKFLNVSMDLGGRIDNISQPGIDVWNLFTWGAGENLPVYPVFCPNGEFFMPTSSDSKNGAAQIAGRGVEQNRRRNLYTTVTATGNLDALVPGLKAKMTFSFDSYETFQKVQQADVNVYYYNYMADVNDPSEYTYQRMRTYKALPNATTSPRDYYYNLNMNGGLAYEHTFGKHAVNAQAFIRTYQNVVRGQESSNRYLSYNAQATYVYN
;
A
#
# COMPACT_ATOMS: atom_id res chain seq x y z
N MET A 1 17.04 38.27 25.37
CA MET A 1 17.63 37.11 26.08
C MET A 1 16.72 35.87 26.11
N ALA A 2 15.45 35.96 26.43
CA ALA A 2 14.56 34.77 26.53
C ALA A 2 14.39 33.97 25.26
N LYS A 3 14.46 34.59 24.08
CA LYS A 3 14.15 33.98 22.79
C LYS A 3 15.04 32.77 22.40
N TYR A 4 16.27 32.73 22.87
CA TYR A 4 17.23 31.68 22.51
C TYR A 4 17.62 30.78 23.68
N LYS A 5 17.03 30.97 24.85
CA LYS A 5 17.36 30.25 26.09
C LYS A 5 16.21 29.38 26.60
N TYR A 6 14.96 29.81 26.39
CA TYR A 6 13.78 29.12 26.89
C TYR A 6 12.83 28.85 25.72
N PHE A 7 12.76 27.58 25.32
CA PHE A 7 11.90 27.13 24.22
C PHE A 7 10.68 26.42 24.78
N ASN A 8 9.61 26.48 24.01
CA ASN A 8 8.41 25.67 24.20
C ASN A 8 7.95 25.23 22.81
N THR A 9 8.75 24.38 22.19
CA THR A 9 8.51 23.90 20.83
C THR A 9 7.40 22.87 20.84
N ASN A 10 6.32 23.15 20.12
CA ASN A 10 5.33 22.14 19.78
C ASN A 10 5.82 21.36 18.56
N TRP A 11 6.43 20.24 18.79
CA TRP A 11 6.99 19.40 17.72
C TRP A 11 5.92 18.83 16.81
N HIS A 12 4.71 18.58 17.33
CA HIS A 12 3.60 18.09 16.54
C HIS A 12 3.20 19.11 15.46
N ASP A 13 2.96 20.36 15.86
CA ASP A 13 2.63 21.45 14.94
C ASP A 13 3.82 21.84 14.02
N THR A 14 5.03 21.50 14.45
CA THR A 14 6.24 21.72 13.65
C THR A 14 6.35 20.69 12.53
N MET A 15 6.05 19.44 12.81
CA MET A 15 6.25 18.32 11.87
C MET A 15 5.02 17.99 11.04
N LEU A 16 3.83 18.38 11.50
CA LEU A 16 2.57 18.04 10.84
C LEU A 16 1.82 19.30 10.43
N ARG A 17 1.11 19.19 9.34
CA ARG A 17 0.13 20.16 8.86
C ARG A 17 -1.28 19.74 9.29
N ASP A 18 -2.18 20.70 9.44
CA ASP A 18 -3.55 20.46 9.92
C ASP A 18 -4.40 19.61 8.98
N ALA A 19 -4.09 19.60 7.68
CA ALA A 19 -4.84 18.88 6.67
C ALA A 19 -3.96 18.43 5.51
N ALA A 20 -4.34 17.32 4.91
CA ALA A 20 -3.72 16.79 3.71
C ALA A 20 -4.76 16.65 2.59
N PRO A 21 -4.45 17.09 1.35
CA PRO A 21 -5.39 16.98 0.24
C PRO A 21 -5.54 15.54 -0.21
N GLN A 22 -6.78 15.21 -0.60
CA GLN A 22 -7.12 13.94 -1.23
C GLN A 22 -7.98 14.20 -2.47
N TYR A 23 -7.60 13.58 -3.58
CA TYR A 23 -8.35 13.63 -4.84
C TYR A 23 -8.74 12.22 -5.24
N ARG A 24 -10.01 12.04 -5.57
CA ARG A 24 -10.50 10.75 -6.04
C ARG A 24 -11.38 10.92 -7.27
N THR A 25 -11.11 10.12 -8.30
CA THR A 25 -11.90 10.05 -9.52
C THR A 25 -12.30 8.59 -9.77
N ASN A 26 -13.56 8.38 -10.11
CA ASN A 26 -14.07 7.06 -10.46
C ASN A 26 -14.82 7.19 -11.79
N LEU A 27 -14.51 6.29 -12.71
CA LEU A 27 -15.19 6.16 -13.99
C LEU A 27 -15.68 4.73 -14.11
N SER A 28 -16.87 4.52 -14.60
CA SER A 28 -17.38 3.20 -14.91
C SER A 28 -18.25 3.20 -16.14
N VAL A 29 -18.20 2.10 -16.84
CA VAL A 29 -19.06 1.83 -17.98
C VAL A 29 -19.61 0.41 -17.84
N SER A 30 -20.88 0.24 -18.10
CA SER A 30 -21.55 -1.05 -18.15
C SER A 30 -22.47 -1.11 -19.33
N GLY A 31 -22.64 -2.30 -19.86
CA GLY A 31 -23.53 -2.52 -20.98
C GLY A 31 -23.68 -4.01 -21.27
N GLY A 32 -24.45 -4.29 -22.29
CA GLY A 32 -24.62 -5.66 -22.70
C GLY A 32 -25.84 -5.85 -23.61
N ASN A 33 -26.00 -7.08 -24.00
CA ASN A 33 -27.16 -7.56 -24.74
C ASN A 33 -27.58 -8.94 -24.20
N ALA A 34 -28.45 -9.64 -24.88
CA ALA A 34 -28.91 -10.96 -24.44
C ALA A 34 -27.82 -12.03 -24.31
N ARG A 35 -26.63 -11.83 -24.92
CA ARG A 35 -25.54 -12.81 -24.93
C ARG A 35 -24.30 -12.38 -24.18
N ALA A 36 -24.09 -11.06 -23.99
CA ALA A 36 -22.90 -10.57 -23.35
C ALA A 36 -23.24 -9.37 -22.44
N ARG A 37 -22.71 -9.39 -21.25
CA ARG A 37 -22.79 -8.32 -20.25
C ARG A 37 -21.41 -7.95 -19.79
N TYR A 38 -21.15 -6.67 -19.60
CA TYR A 38 -19.86 -6.21 -19.10
C TYR A 38 -20.04 -5.04 -18.16
N TYR A 39 -19.09 -4.96 -17.25
CA TYR A 39 -18.87 -3.81 -16.37
C TYR A 39 -17.37 -3.56 -16.32
N VAL A 40 -16.94 -2.33 -16.59
CA VAL A 40 -15.56 -1.89 -16.44
C VAL A 40 -15.52 -0.65 -15.58
N SER A 41 -14.63 -0.59 -14.61
CA SER A 41 -14.42 0.60 -13.79
C SER A 41 -12.94 0.89 -13.62
N PHE A 42 -12.63 2.18 -13.62
CA PHE A 42 -11.31 2.71 -13.30
C PHE A 42 -11.45 3.70 -12.15
N SER A 43 -10.54 3.62 -11.19
CA SER A 43 -10.46 4.57 -10.08
C SER A 43 -9.04 5.06 -9.89
N TYR A 44 -8.89 6.36 -9.75
CA TYR A 44 -7.66 7.02 -9.35
C TYR A 44 -7.85 7.70 -8.00
N LEU A 45 -6.89 7.49 -7.10
CA LEU A 45 -6.79 8.18 -5.82
C LEU A 45 -5.39 8.77 -5.70
N ARG A 46 -5.31 10.08 -5.42
CA ARG A 46 -4.12 10.74 -4.91
C ARG A 46 -4.41 11.21 -3.49
N GLN A 47 -3.57 10.83 -2.55
CA GLN A 47 -3.64 11.26 -1.16
C GLN A 47 -2.25 11.67 -0.72
N GLU A 48 -2.16 12.82 -0.08
CA GLU A 48 -0.92 13.28 0.55
C GLU A 48 -0.95 12.96 2.05
N GLY A 49 0.22 12.78 2.64
CA GLY A 49 0.37 12.60 4.09
C GLY A 49 0.36 13.94 4.84
N LEU A 50 0.37 13.87 6.16
CA LEU A 50 0.29 15.05 7.03
C LEU A 50 1.66 15.68 7.32
N PHE A 51 2.77 15.11 6.86
CA PHE A 51 4.08 15.75 7.11
C PHE A 51 4.15 17.15 6.49
N ASP A 52 4.63 18.09 7.30
CA ASP A 52 4.95 19.43 6.85
C ASP A 52 6.32 19.41 6.16
N THR A 53 6.33 19.63 4.87
CA THR A 53 7.52 19.60 4.02
C THR A 53 8.02 20.99 3.64
N LYS A 54 7.66 22.02 4.41
CA LYS A 54 8.16 23.41 4.20
C LYS A 54 9.69 23.53 4.30
N TRP A 55 10.35 22.50 4.83
CA TRP A 55 11.79 22.44 5.03
C TRP A 55 12.57 21.86 3.85
N THR A 56 11.93 21.58 2.72
CA THR A 56 12.57 20.95 1.55
C THR A 56 13.68 21.80 0.90
N GLU A 57 13.75 23.09 1.20
CA GLU A 57 14.85 23.96 0.82
C GLU A 57 16.22 23.52 1.42
N TRP A 58 16.19 22.70 2.46
CA TRP A 58 17.38 22.16 3.13
C TRP A 58 17.92 20.88 2.50
N ASN A 59 17.27 20.39 1.47
CA ASN A 59 17.73 19.26 0.67
C ASN A 59 17.97 19.69 -0.79
N GLU A 60 18.58 18.84 -1.59
CA GLU A 60 18.91 19.13 -2.99
C GLU A 60 17.68 19.08 -3.94
N GLY A 61 16.52 19.51 -3.49
CA GLY A 61 15.32 19.66 -4.32
C GLY A 61 14.52 18.37 -4.55
N TYR A 62 14.74 17.32 -3.78
CA TYR A 62 13.86 16.15 -3.78
C TYR A 62 12.70 16.36 -2.82
N SER A 63 11.53 15.83 -3.17
CA SER A 63 10.35 15.90 -2.31
C SER A 63 10.35 14.77 -1.29
N THR A 64 10.22 15.14 -0.02
CA THR A 64 9.98 14.22 1.10
C THR A 64 8.49 14.12 1.46
N GLN A 65 7.62 14.78 0.69
CA GLN A 65 6.19 14.70 0.91
C GLN A 65 5.70 13.26 0.76
N GLU A 66 4.97 12.79 1.77
CA GLU A 66 4.28 11.52 1.67
C GLU A 66 3.13 11.65 0.66
N VAL A 67 3.15 10.80 -0.36
CA VAL A 67 2.13 10.78 -1.42
C VAL A 67 1.79 9.36 -1.80
N LEU A 68 0.52 9.02 -1.75
CA LEU A 68 -0.05 7.81 -2.32
C LEU A 68 -0.75 8.15 -3.64
N ASN A 69 -0.32 7.51 -4.73
CA ASN A 69 -1.08 7.45 -5.98
C ASN A 69 -1.55 6.01 -6.18
N ARG A 70 -2.87 5.82 -6.20
CA ARG A 70 -3.50 4.51 -6.36
C ARG A 70 -4.34 4.47 -7.63
N TYR A 71 -4.10 3.44 -8.43
CA TYR A 71 -4.86 3.14 -9.63
C TYR A 71 -5.54 1.79 -9.43
N ASN A 72 -6.85 1.73 -9.66
CA ASN A 72 -7.61 0.50 -9.65
C ASN A 72 -8.32 0.34 -11.00
N LEU A 73 -8.25 -0.86 -11.53
CA LEU A 73 -9.03 -1.30 -12.67
C LEU A 73 -9.86 -2.53 -12.25
N ARG A 74 -11.11 -2.57 -12.63
CA ARG A 74 -11.97 -3.74 -12.50
C ARG A 74 -12.72 -3.96 -13.81
N SER A 75 -12.79 -5.20 -14.24
CA SER A 75 -13.57 -5.62 -15.38
C SER A 75 -14.30 -6.93 -15.05
N ASN A 76 -15.59 -6.95 -15.22
CA ASN A 76 -16.42 -8.13 -15.11
C ASN A 76 -17.11 -8.34 -16.46
N ILE A 77 -16.94 -9.51 -17.03
CA ILE A 77 -17.49 -9.88 -18.32
C ILE A 77 -18.19 -11.22 -18.17
N ASP A 78 -19.38 -11.31 -18.72
CA ASP A 78 -20.22 -12.52 -18.71
C ASP A 78 -20.73 -12.74 -20.14
N ILE A 79 -20.44 -13.90 -20.71
CA ILE A 79 -20.76 -14.21 -22.10
C ILE A 79 -21.47 -15.57 -22.20
N ASP A 80 -22.68 -15.56 -22.71
CA ASP A 80 -23.36 -16.75 -23.18
C ASP A 80 -22.84 -17.09 -24.59
N VAL A 81 -21.74 -17.89 -24.64
CA VAL A 81 -21.09 -18.29 -25.89
C VAL A 81 -22.08 -19.00 -26.81
N ASN A 82 -22.89 -19.87 -26.22
CA ASN A 82 -24.02 -20.52 -26.85
C ASN A 82 -25.00 -21.04 -25.77
N LYS A 83 -26.05 -21.74 -26.16
CA LYS A 83 -27.03 -22.30 -25.23
C LYS A 83 -26.51 -23.33 -24.23
N PHE A 84 -25.31 -23.84 -24.45
CA PHE A 84 -24.67 -24.85 -23.60
C PHE A 84 -23.50 -24.32 -22.77
N LEU A 85 -22.93 -23.17 -23.12
CA LEU A 85 -21.70 -22.66 -22.51
C LEU A 85 -21.82 -21.18 -22.18
N ASN A 86 -21.67 -20.89 -20.89
CA ASN A 86 -21.45 -19.54 -20.35
C ASN A 86 -20.01 -19.42 -19.87
N VAL A 87 -19.39 -18.29 -20.12
CA VAL A 87 -18.04 -17.94 -19.63
C VAL A 87 -18.11 -16.59 -18.95
N SER A 88 -17.70 -16.54 -17.70
CA SER A 88 -17.52 -15.28 -16.94
C SER A 88 -16.05 -15.04 -16.64
N MET A 89 -15.65 -13.77 -16.68
CA MET A 89 -14.29 -13.33 -16.35
C MET A 89 -14.38 -12.11 -15.44
N ASP A 90 -13.72 -12.21 -14.28
CA ASP A 90 -13.51 -11.12 -13.35
C ASP A 90 -12.01 -10.79 -13.34
N LEU A 91 -11.67 -9.55 -13.67
CA LEU A 91 -10.32 -9.03 -13.67
C LEU A 91 -10.24 -7.82 -12.74
N GLY A 92 -9.31 -7.82 -11.80
CA GLY A 92 -9.01 -6.70 -10.93
C GLY A 92 -7.52 -6.40 -10.95
N GLY A 93 -7.17 -5.13 -11.09
CA GLY A 93 -5.79 -4.66 -10.99
C GLY A 93 -5.68 -3.46 -10.07
N ARG A 94 -4.65 -3.42 -9.23
CA ARG A 94 -4.34 -2.28 -8.38
C ARG A 94 -2.86 -2.00 -8.40
N ILE A 95 -2.51 -0.73 -8.58
CA ILE A 95 -1.14 -0.23 -8.48
C ILE A 95 -1.14 0.90 -7.46
N ASP A 96 -0.33 0.75 -6.40
CA ASP A 96 -0.04 1.81 -5.44
C ASP A 96 1.40 2.28 -5.66
N ASN A 97 1.58 3.57 -5.92
CA ASN A 97 2.87 4.23 -5.88
C ASN A 97 2.88 5.11 -4.62
N ILE A 98 3.71 4.76 -3.66
CA ILE A 98 3.86 5.46 -2.38
C ILE A 98 5.24 6.09 -2.38
N SER A 99 5.30 7.39 -2.14
CA SER A 99 6.54 8.12 -1.86
C SER A 99 6.46 8.64 -0.43
N GLN A 100 7.53 8.55 0.33
CA GLN A 100 7.57 8.99 1.73
C GLN A 100 8.99 9.41 2.11
N PRO A 101 9.20 10.18 3.20
CA PRO A 101 10.53 10.43 3.73
C PRO A 101 11.30 9.13 3.95
N GLY A 102 12.60 9.14 3.75
CA GLY A 102 13.48 7.97 3.96
C GLY A 102 13.74 7.63 5.42
N ILE A 103 12.71 7.76 6.26
CA ILE A 103 12.73 7.51 7.70
C ILE A 103 11.62 6.54 8.10
N ASP A 104 11.83 5.86 9.22
CA ASP A 104 10.77 5.14 9.88
C ASP A 104 9.88 6.13 10.64
N VAL A 105 8.65 6.30 10.15
CA VAL A 105 7.66 7.21 10.72
C VAL A 105 7.33 6.88 12.18
N TRP A 106 7.30 5.61 12.56
CA TRP A 106 7.16 5.19 13.95
C TRP A 106 8.24 5.79 14.84
N ASN A 107 9.49 5.81 14.37
CA ASN A 107 10.61 6.34 15.12
C ASN A 107 10.52 7.86 15.37
N LEU A 108 9.78 8.60 14.53
CA LEU A 108 9.56 10.03 14.77
C LEU A 108 8.66 10.29 15.98
N PHE A 109 7.68 9.45 16.24
CA PHE A 109 6.63 9.67 17.24
C PHE A 109 6.74 8.78 18.47
N THR A 110 7.32 7.58 18.35
CA THR A 110 7.44 6.64 19.48
C THR A 110 8.78 6.72 20.18
N TRP A 111 9.88 6.76 19.42
CA TRP A 111 11.24 6.89 19.96
C TRP A 111 11.69 8.35 20.00
N GLY A 112 11.26 9.13 19.02
CA GLY A 112 11.56 10.55 18.91
C GLY A 112 10.71 11.44 19.83
N ALA A 113 9.60 10.95 20.39
CA ALA A 113 8.78 11.75 21.33
C ALA A 113 9.55 12.11 22.61
N GLY A 114 10.47 11.23 23.06
CA GLY A 114 11.38 11.54 24.17
C GLY A 114 12.57 12.39 23.75
N GLU A 115 12.87 12.48 22.47
CA GLU A 115 14.02 13.18 21.91
C GLU A 115 13.65 14.57 21.37
N ASN A 116 12.42 14.75 20.90
CA ASN A 116 11.85 16.04 20.51
C ASN A 116 11.24 16.74 21.74
N LEU A 117 12.07 17.04 22.72
CA LEU A 117 11.60 17.71 23.94
C LEU A 117 11.19 19.16 23.64
N PRO A 118 10.14 19.69 24.29
CA PRO A 118 9.70 21.08 24.08
C PRO A 118 10.77 22.12 24.37
N VAL A 119 11.74 21.77 25.22
CA VAL A 119 12.86 22.64 25.59
C VAL A 119 13.92 22.79 24.48
N TYR A 120 13.83 22.00 23.41
CA TYR A 120 14.76 22.09 22.30
C TYR A 120 14.18 22.95 21.17
N PRO A 121 15.00 23.84 20.58
CA PRO A 121 14.60 24.59 19.40
C PRO A 121 14.61 23.72 18.15
N VAL A 122 13.87 24.11 17.13
CA VAL A 122 13.94 23.51 15.80
C VAL A 122 15.24 23.91 15.09
N PHE A 123 15.60 25.18 15.23
CA PHE A 123 16.79 25.77 14.59
C PHE A 123 17.72 26.42 15.60
N CYS A 124 18.98 26.41 15.26
CA CYS A 124 19.99 27.26 15.87
C CYS A 124 19.76 28.74 15.46
N PRO A 125 20.33 29.70 16.20
CA PRO A 125 20.25 31.12 15.82
C PRO A 125 20.84 31.46 14.45
N ASN A 126 21.80 30.64 13.94
CA ASN A 126 22.36 30.77 12.60
C ASN A 126 21.46 30.19 11.48
N GLY A 127 20.28 29.71 11.83
CA GLY A 127 19.31 29.18 10.88
C GLY A 127 19.43 27.67 10.59
N GLU A 128 20.49 27.01 11.02
CA GLU A 128 20.69 25.57 10.83
C GLU A 128 19.85 24.72 11.78
N PHE A 129 19.52 23.48 11.41
CA PHE A 129 18.79 22.57 12.30
C PHE A 129 19.53 22.29 13.59
N PHE A 130 18.84 22.41 14.72
CA PHE A 130 19.40 22.10 16.04
C PHE A 130 19.36 20.61 16.31
N MET A 131 20.38 20.10 17.01
CA MET A 131 20.38 18.76 17.61
C MET A 131 21.09 18.81 18.96
N PRO A 132 20.55 18.22 20.03
CA PRO A 132 21.26 18.11 21.31
C PRO A 132 22.47 17.18 21.19
N THR A 133 23.38 17.23 22.17
CA THR A 133 24.66 16.53 22.12
C THR A 133 24.59 15.02 22.36
N SER A 134 23.44 14.47 22.74
CA SER A 134 23.32 13.03 22.95
C SER A 134 23.34 12.28 21.62
N SER A 135 23.99 11.12 21.57
CA SER A 135 24.18 10.32 20.36
C SER A 135 22.86 9.86 19.74
N ASP A 136 21.81 9.73 20.54
CA ASP A 136 20.51 9.22 20.13
C ASP A 136 19.48 10.32 19.85
N SER A 137 19.90 11.59 20.02
CA SER A 137 19.03 12.73 19.80
C SER A 137 18.71 12.95 18.33
N LYS A 138 17.51 13.42 18.09
CA LYS A 138 16.99 13.66 16.73
C LYS A 138 16.24 14.98 16.72
N ASN A 139 16.27 15.61 15.56
CA ASN A 139 15.39 16.71 15.24
C ASN A 139 14.38 16.21 14.21
N GLY A 140 13.11 16.10 14.58
CA GLY A 140 12.09 15.54 13.70
C GLY A 140 11.91 16.30 12.39
N ALA A 141 11.98 17.63 12.44
CA ALA A 141 11.91 18.47 11.25
C ALA A 141 13.10 18.23 10.30
N ALA A 142 14.33 18.14 10.83
CA ALA A 142 15.52 17.81 10.05
C ALA A 142 15.41 16.41 9.42
N GLN A 143 14.83 15.46 10.13
CA GLN A 143 14.66 14.11 9.59
C GLN A 143 13.64 14.07 8.46
N ILE A 144 12.50 14.76 8.60
CA ILE A 144 11.51 14.87 7.53
C ILE A 144 12.11 15.58 6.32
N ALA A 145 12.86 16.65 6.53
CA ALA A 145 13.45 17.44 5.46
C ALA A 145 14.52 16.70 4.66
N GLY A 146 15.41 15.96 5.34
CA GLY A 146 16.69 15.61 4.75
C GLY A 146 17.13 14.16 4.79
N ARG A 147 16.32 13.23 5.29
CA ARG A 147 16.70 11.80 5.37
C ARG A 147 16.58 11.02 4.07
N GLY A 148 16.29 11.72 2.97
CA GLY A 148 16.11 11.09 1.67
C GLY A 148 14.67 10.68 1.40
N VAL A 149 14.48 9.73 0.50
CA VAL A 149 13.17 9.30 0.04
C VAL A 149 13.09 7.79 -0.09
N GLU A 150 11.96 7.26 0.31
CA GLU A 150 11.56 5.88 0.08
C GLU A 150 10.36 5.85 -0.87
N GLN A 151 10.45 5.04 -1.92
CA GLN A 151 9.38 4.83 -2.87
C GLN A 151 9.01 3.34 -2.88
N ASN A 152 7.75 3.05 -2.57
CA ASN A 152 7.19 1.72 -2.59
C ASN A 152 6.19 1.61 -3.73
N ARG A 153 6.39 0.66 -4.62
CA ARG A 153 5.43 0.31 -5.66
C ARG A 153 4.83 -1.05 -5.37
N ARG A 154 3.52 -1.08 -5.12
CA ARG A 154 2.76 -2.31 -4.89
C ARG A 154 1.87 -2.58 -6.09
N ARG A 155 1.85 -3.83 -6.54
CA ARG A 155 1.01 -4.29 -7.64
C ARG A 155 0.20 -5.48 -7.16
N ASN A 156 -1.09 -5.45 -7.42
CA ASN A 156 -2.00 -6.56 -7.18
C ASN A 156 -2.73 -6.87 -8.48
N LEU A 157 -2.83 -8.14 -8.80
CA LEU A 157 -3.64 -8.65 -9.91
C LEU A 157 -4.57 -9.73 -9.37
N TYR A 158 -5.82 -9.66 -9.73
CA TYR A 158 -6.87 -10.63 -9.37
C TYR A 158 -7.55 -11.05 -10.65
N THR A 159 -7.55 -12.34 -10.95
CA THR A 159 -8.19 -12.86 -12.16
C THR A 159 -8.97 -14.11 -11.81
N THR A 160 -10.23 -14.14 -12.18
CA THR A 160 -11.06 -15.35 -12.09
C THR A 160 -11.77 -15.56 -13.42
N VAL A 161 -11.64 -16.75 -13.98
CA VAL A 161 -12.37 -17.18 -15.16
C VAL A 161 -13.20 -18.40 -14.79
N THR A 162 -14.50 -18.33 -15.06
CA THR A 162 -15.42 -19.44 -14.83
C THR A 162 -16.08 -19.83 -16.13
N ALA A 163 -16.03 -21.11 -16.46
CA ALA A 163 -16.79 -21.71 -17.53
C ALA A 163 -17.88 -22.61 -16.95
N THR A 164 -19.12 -22.39 -17.36
CA THR A 164 -20.28 -23.20 -16.94
C THR A 164 -20.91 -23.85 -18.17
N GLY A 165 -20.84 -25.16 -18.22
CA GLY A 165 -21.47 -25.97 -19.25
C GLY A 165 -22.85 -26.48 -18.79
N ASN A 166 -23.88 -26.21 -19.55
CA ASN A 166 -25.21 -26.77 -19.35
C ASN A 166 -25.30 -28.15 -20.00
N LEU A 167 -25.56 -29.16 -19.20
CA LEU A 167 -25.65 -30.56 -19.63
C LEU A 167 -27.09 -31.09 -19.56
N ASP A 168 -28.09 -30.21 -19.56
CA ASP A 168 -29.55 -30.59 -19.52
C ASP A 168 -29.94 -31.60 -20.60
N ALA A 169 -29.24 -31.57 -21.74
CA ALA A 169 -29.48 -32.53 -22.83
C ALA A 169 -29.11 -33.97 -22.42
N LEU A 170 -28.22 -34.16 -21.46
CA LEU A 170 -27.82 -35.45 -20.93
C LEU A 170 -28.66 -35.83 -19.70
N VAL A 171 -28.73 -34.90 -18.74
CA VAL A 171 -29.49 -35.06 -17.51
C VAL A 171 -30.11 -33.69 -17.16
N PRO A 172 -31.43 -33.53 -17.13
CA PRO A 172 -32.09 -32.27 -16.78
C PRO A 172 -31.60 -31.75 -15.41
N GLY A 173 -31.12 -30.49 -15.37
CA GLY A 173 -30.60 -29.87 -14.18
C GLY A 173 -29.09 -30.10 -13.93
N LEU A 174 -28.39 -30.83 -14.79
CA LEU A 174 -26.97 -31.08 -14.65
C LEU A 174 -26.12 -29.95 -15.30
N LYS A 175 -25.12 -29.47 -14.59
CA LYS A 175 -24.14 -28.48 -15.05
C LYS A 175 -22.73 -28.94 -14.74
N ALA A 176 -21.79 -28.68 -15.66
CA ALA A 176 -20.37 -28.77 -15.38
C ALA A 176 -19.81 -27.36 -15.15
N LYS A 177 -18.98 -27.17 -14.11
CA LYS A 177 -18.39 -25.89 -13.82
C LYS A 177 -16.88 -26.02 -13.64
N MET A 178 -16.12 -25.13 -14.27
CA MET A 178 -14.68 -25.01 -14.10
C MET A 178 -14.34 -23.56 -13.77
N THR A 179 -13.58 -23.36 -12.73
CA THR A 179 -13.09 -22.03 -12.31
C THR A 179 -11.59 -22.05 -12.21
N PHE A 180 -10.96 -21.05 -12.79
CA PHE A 180 -9.54 -20.75 -12.66
C PHE A 180 -9.40 -19.40 -12.00
N SER A 181 -8.61 -19.30 -10.92
CA SER A 181 -8.28 -18.02 -10.28
C SER A 181 -6.79 -17.88 -10.12
N PHE A 182 -6.30 -16.71 -10.44
CA PHE A 182 -4.91 -16.31 -10.24
C PHE A 182 -4.87 -14.94 -9.56
N ASP A 183 -4.22 -14.90 -8.38
CA ASP A 183 -4.00 -13.68 -7.63
C ASP A 183 -2.51 -13.48 -7.44
N SER A 184 -2.00 -12.29 -7.70
CA SER A 184 -0.60 -11.95 -7.44
C SER A 184 -0.45 -10.64 -6.70
N TYR A 185 0.62 -10.57 -5.91
CA TYR A 185 1.06 -9.39 -5.20
C TYR A 185 2.56 -9.23 -5.35
N GLU A 186 2.99 -8.03 -5.69
CA GLU A 186 4.40 -7.66 -5.77
C GLU A 186 4.64 -6.32 -5.06
N THR A 187 5.76 -6.21 -4.37
CA THR A 187 6.24 -4.93 -3.83
C THR A 187 7.69 -4.70 -4.24
N PHE A 188 7.93 -3.56 -4.86
CA PHE A 188 9.26 -3.03 -5.13
C PHE A 188 9.51 -1.85 -4.21
N GLN A 189 10.66 -1.84 -3.57
CA GLN A 189 11.12 -0.74 -2.74
C GLN A 189 12.33 -0.10 -3.39
N LYS A 190 12.29 1.22 -3.51
CA LYS A 190 13.42 2.06 -3.91
C LYS A 190 13.76 2.97 -2.74
N VAL A 191 14.98 2.89 -2.24
CA VAL A 191 15.45 3.66 -1.09
C VAL A 191 16.64 4.51 -1.49
N GLN A 192 16.58 5.77 -1.10
CA GLN A 192 17.68 6.72 -1.22
C GLN A 192 17.78 7.46 0.12
N GLN A 193 18.76 7.11 0.91
CA GLN A 193 18.97 7.75 2.22
C GLN A 193 19.97 8.89 2.09
N ALA A 194 19.60 10.03 2.64
CA ALA A 194 20.44 11.22 2.72
C ALA A 194 20.54 11.69 4.18
N ASP A 195 21.27 12.75 4.41
CA ASP A 195 21.32 13.47 5.68
C ASP A 195 21.42 14.96 5.44
N VAL A 196 20.99 15.78 6.41
CA VAL A 196 21.20 17.21 6.44
C VAL A 196 22.21 17.58 7.54
N ASN A 197 22.84 18.75 7.41
CA ASN A 197 23.62 19.28 8.50
C ASN A 197 22.73 19.59 9.69
N VAL A 198 23.16 19.16 10.87
CA VAL A 198 22.54 19.51 12.13
C VAL A 198 23.60 19.96 13.12
N TYR A 199 23.28 20.93 13.94
CA TYR A 199 24.23 21.59 14.82
C TYR A 199 23.74 21.62 16.25
N TYR A 200 24.66 21.50 17.16
CA TYR A 200 24.48 21.91 18.56
C TYR A 200 25.02 23.33 18.72
N TYR A 201 24.38 24.12 19.56
CA TYR A 201 24.94 25.36 20.09
C TYR A 201 24.76 25.40 21.60
N ASN A 202 25.59 26.19 22.26
CA ASN A 202 25.62 26.30 23.71
C ASN A 202 24.43 27.16 24.22
N TYR A 203 23.18 26.73 23.93
CA TYR A 203 21.93 27.47 24.22
C TYR A 203 21.71 27.79 25.70
N MET A 204 22.41 27.11 26.61
CA MET A 204 22.37 27.38 28.03
C MET A 204 23.42 28.42 28.49
N ALA A 205 24.32 28.84 27.59
CA ALA A 205 25.30 29.88 27.92
C ALA A 205 24.62 31.22 28.16
N ASP A 206 25.19 32.00 29.08
CA ASP A 206 24.69 33.33 29.40
C ASP A 206 25.33 34.37 28.48
N VAL A 207 24.90 34.33 27.22
CA VAL A 207 25.33 35.26 26.15
C VAL A 207 24.17 36.18 25.78
N ASN A 208 24.47 37.43 25.52
CA ASN A 208 23.48 38.45 25.20
C ASN A 208 23.31 38.61 23.67
N ASP A 209 24.30 38.21 22.90
CA ASP A 209 24.34 38.31 21.44
C ASP A 209 24.38 36.89 20.81
N PRO A 210 23.46 36.56 19.91
CA PRO A 210 23.48 35.28 19.19
C PRO A 210 24.78 35.01 18.41
N SER A 211 25.53 36.03 18.02
CA SER A 211 26.82 35.89 17.34
C SER A 211 27.92 35.30 18.23
N GLU A 212 27.73 35.37 19.56
CA GLU A 212 28.65 34.82 20.54
C GLU A 212 28.43 33.32 20.81
N TYR A 213 27.35 32.74 20.30
CA TYR A 213 27.14 31.31 20.43
C TYR A 213 28.18 30.51 19.64
N THR A 214 28.64 29.46 20.27
CA THR A 214 29.50 28.47 19.60
C THR A 214 28.66 27.36 19.01
N TYR A 215 28.99 26.99 17.79
CA TYR A 215 28.27 25.98 17.01
C TYR A 215 29.16 24.77 16.77
N GLN A 216 28.65 23.61 17.11
CA GLN A 216 29.30 22.33 16.82
C GLN A 216 28.43 21.54 15.83
N ARG A 217 28.99 21.16 14.69
CA ARG A 217 28.29 20.30 13.75
C ARG A 217 28.22 18.88 14.30
N MET A 218 27.01 18.39 14.50
CA MET A 218 26.71 17.08 15.06
C MET A 218 26.56 16.02 13.97
N ARG A 219 26.06 16.41 12.78
CA ARG A 219 25.90 15.53 11.63
C ARG A 219 26.23 16.29 10.37
N THR A 220 26.86 15.59 9.43
CA THR A 220 27.26 16.17 8.14
C THR A 220 26.23 15.83 7.08
N TYR A 221 25.94 16.81 6.24
CA TYR A 221 25.15 16.59 5.03
C TYR A 221 25.71 15.43 4.20
N LYS A 222 24.82 14.62 3.72
CA LYS A 222 25.09 13.52 2.81
C LYS A 222 24.12 13.63 1.64
N ALA A 223 24.64 13.84 0.46
CA ALA A 223 23.86 13.93 -0.77
C ALA A 223 23.02 12.68 -1.00
N LEU A 224 21.91 12.86 -1.72
CA LEU A 224 21.04 11.76 -2.11
C LEU A 224 21.83 10.78 -3.01
N PRO A 225 22.04 9.53 -2.60
CA PRO A 225 22.82 8.58 -3.38
C PRO A 225 22.01 8.06 -4.58
N ASN A 226 22.66 7.32 -5.45
CA ASN A 226 21.97 6.54 -6.46
C ASN A 226 20.98 5.60 -5.79
N ALA A 227 19.80 5.47 -6.40
CA ALA A 227 18.73 4.65 -5.86
C ALA A 227 19.08 3.16 -5.89
N THR A 228 18.89 2.48 -4.78
CA THR A 228 18.86 1.03 -4.73
C THR A 228 17.42 0.57 -4.89
N THR A 229 17.16 -0.24 -5.92
CA THR A 229 15.84 -0.84 -6.13
C THR A 229 15.93 -2.32 -5.86
N SER A 230 15.07 -2.83 -5.01
CA SER A 230 14.98 -4.25 -4.70
C SER A 230 13.53 -4.74 -4.67
N PRO A 231 13.27 -5.96 -5.17
CA PRO A 231 12.00 -6.62 -4.89
C PRO A 231 11.97 -6.90 -3.39
N ARG A 232 10.88 -6.47 -2.72
CA ARG A 232 10.72 -6.67 -1.28
C ARG A 232 9.94 -7.94 -1.00
N ASP A 233 8.75 -8.03 -1.55
CA ASP A 233 7.86 -9.17 -1.36
C ASP A 233 7.13 -9.50 -2.65
N TYR A 234 6.89 -10.77 -2.89
CA TYR A 234 5.92 -11.22 -3.87
C TYR A 234 5.28 -12.53 -3.39
N TYR A 235 4.05 -12.70 -3.72
CA TYR A 235 3.38 -14.00 -3.66
C TYR A 235 2.36 -14.10 -4.80
N TYR A 236 2.03 -15.31 -5.18
CA TYR A 236 0.88 -15.57 -6.01
C TYR A 236 0.13 -16.82 -5.57
N ASN A 237 -1.16 -16.81 -5.82
CA ASN A 237 -2.06 -17.90 -5.58
C ASN A 237 -2.65 -18.37 -6.89
N LEU A 238 -2.59 -19.65 -7.12
CA LEU A 238 -3.25 -20.33 -8.22
C LEU A 238 -4.30 -21.25 -7.64
N ASN A 239 -5.53 -21.11 -8.14
CA ASN A 239 -6.65 -21.93 -7.70
C ASN A 239 -7.41 -22.42 -8.91
N MET A 240 -7.58 -23.73 -9.01
CA MET A 240 -8.39 -24.39 -10.03
C MET A 240 -9.45 -25.24 -9.36
N ASN A 241 -10.67 -25.11 -9.82
CA ASN A 241 -11.82 -25.82 -9.30
C ASN A 241 -12.62 -26.35 -10.47
N GLY A 242 -12.92 -27.65 -10.49
CA GLY A 242 -13.71 -28.30 -11.55
C GLY A 242 -14.63 -29.34 -10.96
N GLY A 243 -15.87 -29.36 -11.43
CA GLY A 243 -16.85 -30.30 -10.93
C GLY A 243 -18.21 -30.24 -11.61
N LEU A 244 -19.13 -30.99 -11.03
CA LEU A 244 -20.51 -31.09 -11.49
C LEU A 244 -21.44 -30.52 -10.41
N ALA A 245 -22.50 -29.87 -10.87
CA ALA A 245 -23.61 -29.42 -10.05
C ALA A 245 -24.93 -29.94 -10.66
N TYR A 246 -25.81 -30.42 -9.81
CA TYR A 246 -27.10 -30.92 -10.19
C TYR A 246 -28.19 -30.20 -9.38
N GLU A 247 -29.20 -29.67 -10.07
CA GLU A 247 -30.33 -29.01 -9.45
C GLU A 247 -31.59 -29.37 -10.20
N HIS A 248 -32.46 -30.12 -9.56
CA HIS A 248 -33.71 -30.53 -10.19
C HIS A 248 -34.83 -30.72 -9.16
N THR A 249 -36.06 -30.44 -9.59
CA THR A 249 -37.27 -30.61 -8.78
C THR A 249 -38.20 -31.68 -9.42
N PHE A 250 -38.47 -32.74 -8.66
CA PHE A 250 -39.36 -33.84 -9.05
C PHE A 250 -40.67 -33.71 -8.25
N GLY A 251 -41.63 -33.02 -8.80
CA GLY A 251 -42.89 -32.75 -8.09
C GLY A 251 -42.64 -31.92 -6.83
N LYS A 252 -42.82 -32.51 -5.65
CA LYS A 252 -42.56 -31.86 -4.35
C LYS A 252 -41.13 -32.06 -3.83
N HIS A 253 -40.29 -32.79 -4.53
CA HIS A 253 -38.97 -33.16 -4.10
C HIS A 253 -37.93 -32.31 -4.86
N ALA A 254 -37.26 -31.42 -4.19
CA ALA A 254 -36.14 -30.64 -4.75
C ALA A 254 -34.79 -31.21 -4.29
N VAL A 255 -33.92 -31.47 -5.24
CA VAL A 255 -32.56 -31.98 -5.00
C VAL A 255 -31.56 -30.98 -5.55
N ASN A 256 -30.59 -30.60 -4.72
CA ASN A 256 -29.40 -29.84 -5.12
C ASN A 256 -28.18 -30.60 -4.66
N ALA A 257 -27.31 -30.96 -5.58
CA ALA A 257 -26.06 -31.68 -5.26
C ALA A 257 -24.89 -31.10 -6.05
N GLN A 258 -23.73 -31.08 -5.46
CA GLN A 258 -22.50 -30.69 -6.15
C GLN A 258 -21.33 -31.51 -5.69
N ALA A 259 -20.43 -31.81 -6.63
CA ALA A 259 -19.15 -32.47 -6.37
C ALA A 259 -18.06 -31.79 -7.18
N PHE A 260 -16.95 -31.43 -6.57
CA PHE A 260 -15.86 -30.76 -7.23
C PHE A 260 -14.49 -31.11 -6.64
N ILE A 261 -13.47 -31.02 -7.51
CA ILE A 261 -12.06 -31.15 -7.17
C ILE A 261 -11.48 -29.74 -7.20
N ARG A 262 -10.74 -29.41 -6.19
CA ARG A 262 -10.05 -28.13 -6.09
C ARG A 262 -8.56 -28.35 -5.92
N THR A 263 -7.75 -27.67 -6.74
CA THR A 263 -6.31 -27.51 -6.52
C THR A 263 -6.01 -26.09 -6.11
N TYR A 264 -5.10 -25.94 -5.18
CA TYR A 264 -4.62 -24.64 -4.73
C TYR A 264 -3.10 -24.68 -4.62
N GLN A 265 -2.45 -23.65 -5.15
CA GLN A 265 -1.01 -23.45 -5.02
C GLN A 265 -0.73 -22.04 -4.54
N ASN A 266 0.09 -21.94 -3.49
CA ASN A 266 0.61 -20.67 -3.00
C ASN A 266 2.13 -20.66 -3.15
N VAL A 267 2.68 -19.59 -3.71
CA VAL A 267 4.12 -19.35 -3.80
C VAL A 267 4.43 -18.02 -3.15
N VAL A 268 5.38 -18.02 -2.24
CA VAL A 268 5.84 -16.85 -1.51
C VAL A 268 7.33 -16.66 -1.75
N ARG A 269 7.79 -15.44 -1.79
CA ARG A 269 9.21 -15.09 -1.93
C ARG A 269 10.07 -15.82 -0.91
N GLY A 270 11.19 -16.38 -1.38
CA GLY A 270 12.16 -17.08 -0.55
C GLY A 270 11.78 -18.51 -0.16
N GLN A 271 10.64 -19.01 -0.62
CA GLN A 271 10.28 -20.41 -0.47
C GLN A 271 10.79 -21.21 -1.68
N GLU A 272 11.57 -22.25 -1.43
CA GLU A 272 12.04 -23.17 -2.47
C GLU A 272 10.91 -24.05 -3.02
N SER A 273 9.90 -24.32 -2.19
CA SER A 273 8.73 -25.12 -2.56
C SER A 273 7.44 -24.33 -2.37
N SER A 274 6.53 -24.49 -3.32
CA SER A 274 5.17 -23.96 -3.22
C SER A 274 4.31 -24.85 -2.31
N ASN A 275 3.44 -24.23 -1.50
CA ASN A 275 2.38 -24.96 -0.83
C ASN A 275 1.31 -25.37 -1.85
N ARG A 276 1.01 -26.68 -1.91
CA ARG A 276 0.00 -27.22 -2.82
C ARG A 276 -1.00 -28.05 -2.06
N TYR A 277 -2.26 -27.85 -2.37
CA TYR A 277 -3.37 -28.59 -1.78
C TYR A 277 -4.27 -29.13 -2.88
N LEU A 278 -4.73 -30.37 -2.70
CA LEU A 278 -5.76 -31.00 -3.47
C LEU A 278 -6.90 -31.37 -2.53
N SER A 279 -8.12 -30.96 -2.86
CA SER A 279 -9.30 -31.29 -2.07
C SER A 279 -10.42 -31.82 -2.94
N TYR A 280 -11.18 -32.76 -2.39
CA TYR A 280 -12.40 -33.30 -2.95
C TYR A 280 -13.55 -32.85 -2.06
N ASN A 281 -14.59 -32.32 -2.67
CA ASN A 281 -15.71 -31.76 -1.96
C ASN A 281 -17.00 -32.27 -2.58
N ALA A 282 -17.95 -32.65 -1.75
CA ALA A 282 -19.29 -33.03 -2.17
C ALA A 282 -20.31 -32.50 -1.17
N GLN A 283 -21.43 -32.04 -1.69
CA GLN A 283 -22.56 -31.54 -0.90
C GLN A 283 -23.86 -31.94 -1.58
N ALA A 284 -24.83 -32.30 -0.80
CA ALA A 284 -26.19 -32.53 -1.29
C ALA A 284 -27.22 -31.94 -0.31
N THR A 285 -28.29 -31.37 -0.86
CA THR A 285 -29.43 -30.83 -0.12
C THR A 285 -30.72 -31.38 -0.74
N TYR A 286 -31.61 -31.82 0.11
CA TYR A 286 -32.93 -32.27 -0.27
C TYR A 286 -33.98 -31.46 0.47
N VAL A 287 -35.00 -31.02 -0.26
CA VAL A 287 -36.16 -30.28 0.30
C VAL A 287 -37.44 -30.95 -0.18
N TYR A 288 -38.38 -31.15 0.73
CA TYR A 288 -39.75 -31.60 0.44
C TYR A 288 -40.67 -30.41 0.64
N ASN A 289 -41.45 -30.02 -0.40
CA ASN A 289 -42.41 -28.91 -0.41
C ASN A 289 -43.87 -29.41 -0.39
#